data_80400c5d5138c54fc3964476b143131b
#
_entry.id   80400c5d5138c54fc3964476b143131b
#
_cell.length_a   1.000
_cell.length_b   1.000
_cell.length_c   1.000
_cell.angle_alpha   90.00
_cell.angle_beta   90.00
_cell.angle_gamma   90.00
#
_symmetry.space_group_name_H-M   'P 1'
#
loop_
_entity.id
_entity.type
_entity.pdbx_description
1 polymer ?
#
loop_
_entity_poly.entity_id
_entity_poly.type
_entity_poly.pdbx_seq_one_letter_code
_entity_poly.pdbx_strand_id
1 'polypeptide(L)'
;MKRIALLILGVAAVSIGALAQGGAGRGAPPPPLAPGASQADVDKALLAAPANLKDQATVIKWKPDFTYDTLRKGTNRLVCYDRSGFPLQQPVSIQCTSIANLDREAQNLRAEAVGDRKKSEAMLNAMEKDGTRVKPEYGSLWHILAGPDREHARPHHSTVAVPGATTQSTGLPDNPRQGGAWIMNAGTTTAHIMIPGQ
;
A
#
# COMPACT_ATOMS: atom_id res chain seq x y z
N MET A 1 -76.30 -15.29 -49.62
CA MET A 1 -75.29 -16.04 -48.82
C MET A 1 -74.14 -15.04 -48.51
N LYS A 2 -74.16 -14.45 -47.32
CA LYS A 2 -73.19 -13.43 -46.87
C LYS A 2 -72.13 -14.13 -45.99
N ARG A 3 -70.87 -14.12 -46.40
CA ARG A 3 -69.73 -14.62 -45.61
C ARG A 3 -69.20 -13.51 -44.73
N ILE A 4 -69.26 -13.70 -43.41
CA ILE A 4 -68.70 -12.81 -42.40
C ILE A 4 -67.26 -13.25 -42.18
N ALA A 5 -66.31 -12.37 -42.46
CA ALA A 5 -64.92 -12.56 -42.14
C ALA A 5 -64.63 -12.02 -40.74
N LEU A 6 -64.16 -12.90 -39.84
CA LEU A 6 -63.75 -12.54 -38.46
C LEU A 6 -62.29 -12.09 -38.48
N LEU A 7 -62.05 -10.80 -38.16
CA LEU A 7 -60.70 -10.28 -37.97
C LEU A 7 -60.28 -10.50 -36.55
N ILE A 8 -59.26 -11.32 -36.34
CA ILE A 8 -58.59 -11.50 -35.04
C ILE A 8 -57.54 -10.46 -34.89
N LEU A 9 -57.73 -9.50 -33.95
CA LEU A 9 -56.67 -8.55 -33.55
C LEU A 9 -55.74 -9.26 -32.58
N GLY A 10 -54.52 -9.50 -33.01
CA GLY A 10 -53.44 -9.97 -32.17
C GLY A 10 -52.84 -8.80 -31.37
N VAL A 11 -52.95 -8.86 -30.04
CA VAL A 11 -52.29 -7.93 -29.12
C VAL A 11 -50.87 -8.42 -28.90
N ALA A 12 -49.90 -7.72 -29.48
CA ALA A 12 -48.49 -7.95 -29.22
C ALA A 12 -48.12 -7.35 -27.86
N ALA A 13 -47.86 -8.17 -26.88
CA ALA A 13 -47.30 -7.77 -25.59
C ALA A 13 -45.82 -7.38 -25.78
N VAL A 14 -45.53 -6.10 -25.74
CA VAL A 14 -44.15 -5.58 -25.67
C VAL A 14 -43.62 -5.77 -24.28
N SER A 15 -42.78 -6.75 -24.07
CA SER A 15 -42.03 -6.94 -22.83
C SER A 15 -40.96 -5.86 -22.76
N ILE A 16 -41.18 -4.84 -21.91
CA ILE A 16 -40.15 -3.87 -21.57
C ILE A 16 -39.14 -4.60 -20.65
N GLY A 17 -38.03 -5.04 -21.23
CA GLY A 17 -36.90 -5.53 -20.48
C GLY A 17 -36.36 -4.38 -19.61
N ALA A 18 -36.51 -4.47 -18.30
CA ALA A 18 -35.82 -3.60 -17.36
C ALA A 18 -34.31 -3.75 -17.59
N LEU A 19 -33.69 -2.75 -18.21
CA LEU A 19 -32.24 -2.61 -18.20
C LEU A 19 -31.82 -2.43 -16.73
N ALA A 20 -31.33 -3.49 -16.12
CA ALA A 20 -30.63 -3.40 -14.85
C ALA A 20 -29.46 -2.45 -15.09
N GLN A 21 -29.57 -1.21 -14.61
CA GLN A 21 -28.44 -0.28 -14.52
C GLN A 21 -27.37 -1.01 -13.70
N GLY A 22 -26.27 -1.35 -14.36
CA GLY A 22 -25.09 -1.92 -13.73
C GLY A 22 -24.61 -0.98 -12.64
N GLY A 23 -25.00 -1.26 -11.41
CA GLY A 23 -24.40 -0.65 -10.24
C GLY A 23 -22.89 -0.88 -10.33
N ALA A 24 -22.10 0.19 -10.25
CA ALA A 24 -20.65 0.09 -10.10
C ALA A 24 -20.37 -1.00 -9.08
N GLY A 25 -19.73 -2.09 -9.52
CA GLY A 25 -19.56 -3.29 -8.72
C GLY A 25 -18.96 -2.93 -7.36
N ARG A 26 -19.72 -3.11 -6.30
CA ARG A 26 -19.18 -3.10 -4.94
C ARG A 26 -18.13 -4.20 -4.92
N GLY A 27 -16.86 -3.81 -4.67
CA GLY A 27 -15.79 -4.76 -4.50
C GLY A 27 -16.17 -5.84 -3.47
N ALA A 28 -15.52 -6.98 -3.51
CA ALA A 28 -15.75 -8.02 -2.50
C ALA A 28 -15.64 -7.41 -1.09
N PRO A 29 -16.47 -7.87 -0.13
CA PRO A 29 -16.40 -7.37 1.25
C PRO A 29 -15.00 -7.60 1.83
N PRO A 30 -14.55 -6.75 2.78
CA PRO A 30 -13.27 -6.96 3.44
C PRO A 30 -13.20 -8.35 4.10
N PRO A 31 -12.03 -9.01 4.09
CA PRO A 31 -11.82 -10.26 4.79
C PRO A 31 -12.06 -10.11 6.31
N PRO A 32 -12.43 -11.20 7.02
CA PRO A 32 -12.65 -11.17 8.46
C PRO A 32 -11.36 -10.89 9.23
N LEU A 33 -11.51 -10.36 10.44
CA LEU A 33 -10.41 -10.18 11.38
C LEU A 33 -9.92 -11.52 11.90
N ALA A 34 -8.63 -11.60 12.24
CA ALA A 34 -8.09 -12.70 13.03
C ALA A 34 -8.70 -12.71 14.43
N PRO A 35 -8.80 -13.88 15.10
CA PRO A 35 -9.30 -13.96 16.47
C PRO A 35 -8.53 -13.03 17.40
N GLY A 36 -9.25 -12.20 18.17
CA GLY A 36 -8.68 -11.23 19.11
C GLY A 36 -8.09 -9.95 18.48
N ALA A 37 -8.14 -9.79 17.16
CA ALA A 37 -7.68 -8.57 16.51
C ALA A 37 -8.64 -7.40 16.74
N SER A 38 -8.08 -6.21 16.97
CA SER A 38 -8.83 -4.98 17.16
C SER A 38 -9.20 -4.34 15.81
N GLN A 39 -10.48 -4.03 15.59
CA GLN A 39 -10.93 -3.27 14.42
C GLN A 39 -10.26 -1.88 14.38
N ALA A 40 -10.09 -1.23 15.53
CA ALA A 40 -9.44 0.08 15.61
C ALA A 40 -7.97 0.04 15.15
N ASP A 41 -7.23 -1.03 15.49
CA ASP A 41 -5.85 -1.23 15.01
C ASP A 41 -5.83 -1.42 13.50
N VAL A 42 -6.79 -2.18 12.95
CA VAL A 42 -6.92 -2.39 11.50
C VAL A 42 -7.24 -1.09 10.79
N ASP A 43 -8.22 -0.33 11.27
CA ASP A 43 -8.62 0.95 10.68
C ASP A 43 -7.46 1.95 10.70
N LYS A 44 -6.69 2.00 11.80
CA LYS A 44 -5.50 2.83 11.90
C LYS A 44 -4.44 2.45 10.88
N ALA A 45 -4.10 1.18 10.77
CA ALA A 45 -3.09 0.70 9.82
C ALA A 45 -3.47 0.95 8.35
N LEU A 46 -4.76 1.02 8.04
CA LEU A 46 -5.25 1.25 6.68
C LEU A 46 -5.27 2.73 6.24
N LEU A 47 -4.86 3.67 7.10
CA LEU A 47 -4.90 5.09 6.78
C LEU A 47 -3.96 5.51 5.65
N ALA A 48 -2.88 4.78 5.44
CA ALA A 48 -1.94 5.00 4.33
C ALA A 48 -2.33 4.23 3.06
N ALA A 49 -3.35 3.37 3.12
CA ALA A 49 -3.72 2.52 2.00
C ALA A 49 -4.45 3.31 0.90
N PRO A 50 -4.12 3.09 -0.40
CA PRO A 50 -4.93 3.58 -1.50
C PRO A 50 -6.38 3.09 -1.40
N ALA A 51 -7.34 3.98 -1.67
CA ALA A 51 -8.76 3.71 -1.47
C ALA A 51 -9.27 2.44 -2.20
N ASN A 52 -8.75 2.20 -3.40
CA ASN A 52 -9.12 1.05 -4.23
C ASN A 52 -8.48 -0.27 -3.81
N LEU A 53 -7.52 -0.27 -2.88
CA LEU A 53 -6.77 -1.47 -2.44
C LEU A 53 -7.02 -1.81 -0.97
N LYS A 54 -7.43 -0.84 -0.14
CA LYS A 54 -7.46 -0.96 1.32
C LYS A 54 -8.36 -2.08 1.83
N ASP A 55 -9.51 -2.31 1.18
CA ASP A 55 -10.50 -3.28 1.67
C ASP A 55 -9.99 -4.72 1.58
N GLN A 56 -9.11 -5.00 0.62
CA GLN A 56 -8.50 -6.31 0.41
C GLN A 56 -7.04 -6.40 0.87
N ALA A 57 -6.53 -5.38 1.57
CA ALA A 57 -5.16 -5.37 2.08
C ALA A 57 -5.00 -6.28 3.32
N THR A 58 -3.84 -6.92 3.42
CA THR A 58 -3.40 -7.56 4.66
C THR A 58 -3.07 -6.48 5.68
N VAL A 59 -3.42 -6.70 6.95
CA VAL A 59 -3.03 -5.83 8.06
C VAL A 59 -2.27 -6.64 9.08
N ILE A 60 -1.10 -6.14 9.48
CA ILE A 60 -0.25 -6.74 10.48
C ILE A 60 0.06 -5.77 11.62
N LYS A 61 0.50 -6.32 12.74
CA LYS A 61 1.03 -5.58 13.89
C LYS A 61 2.42 -6.08 14.22
N TRP A 62 3.41 -5.21 14.12
CA TRP A 62 4.79 -5.54 14.49
C TRP A 62 4.90 -5.76 15.98
N LYS A 63 5.72 -6.75 16.36
CA LYS A 63 6.10 -7.07 17.74
C LYS A 63 7.48 -6.48 18.07
N PRO A 64 7.83 -6.38 19.36
CA PRO A 64 9.14 -5.86 19.77
C PRO A 64 10.34 -6.68 19.25
N ASP A 65 10.15 -7.94 18.90
CA ASP A 65 11.16 -8.82 18.31
C ASP A 65 11.26 -8.72 16.78
N PHE A 66 10.49 -7.79 16.19
CA PHE A 66 10.40 -7.54 14.73
C PHE A 66 9.79 -8.70 13.93
N THR A 67 9.10 -9.61 14.60
CA THR A 67 8.07 -10.46 14.01
C THR A 67 6.73 -9.74 14.02
N TYR A 68 5.68 -10.32 13.45
CA TYR A 68 4.39 -9.67 13.40
C TYR A 68 3.23 -10.65 13.60
N ASP A 69 2.11 -10.12 14.08
CA ASP A 69 0.83 -10.80 14.08
C ASP A 69 -0.02 -10.31 12.92
N THR A 70 -0.72 -11.21 12.25
CA THR A 70 -1.68 -10.84 11.20
C THR A 70 -3.01 -10.52 11.87
N LEU A 71 -3.44 -9.26 11.76
CA LEU A 71 -4.73 -8.80 12.28
C LEU A 71 -5.88 -9.07 11.30
N ARG A 72 -5.60 -8.98 10.00
CA ARG A 72 -6.51 -9.31 8.91
C ARG A 72 -5.72 -9.83 7.72
N LYS A 73 -6.03 -11.02 7.23
CA LYS A 73 -5.39 -11.59 6.04
C LYS A 73 -6.13 -11.08 4.81
N GLY A 74 -5.48 -10.27 4.01
CA GLY A 74 -6.01 -9.73 2.75
C GLY A 74 -5.93 -10.72 1.59
N THR A 75 -6.49 -10.32 0.46
CA THR A 75 -6.49 -11.08 -0.80
C THR A 75 -5.66 -10.42 -1.90
N ASN A 76 -5.26 -9.16 -1.72
CA ASN A 76 -4.31 -8.49 -2.61
C ASN A 76 -2.88 -8.54 -2.05
N ARG A 77 -1.93 -7.96 -2.78
CA ARG A 77 -0.50 -7.96 -2.41
C ARG A 77 -0.13 -6.87 -1.40
N LEU A 78 -1.05 -5.96 -1.04
CA LEU A 78 -0.78 -4.87 -0.14
C LEU A 78 -0.81 -5.35 1.31
N VAL A 79 0.18 -4.93 2.09
CA VAL A 79 0.21 -5.07 3.54
C VAL A 79 0.36 -3.71 4.19
N CYS A 80 -0.45 -3.44 5.22
CA CYS A 80 -0.44 -2.19 5.96
C CYS A 80 -0.14 -2.43 7.44
N TYR A 81 0.57 -1.49 8.07
CA TYR A 81 0.96 -1.58 9.47
C TYR A 81 1.21 -0.21 10.07
N ASP A 82 1.05 -0.13 11.39
CA ASP A 82 1.35 1.04 12.19
C ASP A 82 2.80 0.94 12.73
N ARG A 83 3.59 1.98 12.51
CA ARG A 83 4.94 2.16 13.05
C ARG A 83 5.01 3.26 14.13
N SER A 84 3.88 3.85 14.49
CA SER A 84 3.82 4.84 15.56
C SER A 84 4.40 4.27 16.85
N GLY A 85 5.26 5.04 17.50
CA GLY A 85 5.93 4.60 18.73
C GLY A 85 7.21 3.78 18.54
N PHE A 86 7.57 3.37 17.31
CA PHE A 86 8.89 2.81 17.05
C PHE A 86 9.97 3.89 17.04
N PRO A 87 11.22 3.56 17.42
CA PRO A 87 12.33 4.50 17.36
C PRO A 87 12.49 5.13 15.98
N LEU A 88 12.90 6.39 15.94
CA LEU A 88 13.10 7.21 14.74
C LEU A 88 11.85 7.46 13.88
N GLN A 89 10.67 7.03 14.33
CA GLN A 89 9.40 7.31 13.67
C GLN A 89 8.75 8.59 14.20
N GLN A 90 7.87 9.19 13.39
CA GLN A 90 7.00 10.26 13.87
C GLN A 90 5.92 9.70 14.80
N PRO A 91 5.30 10.53 15.66
CA PRO A 91 4.22 10.09 16.55
C PRO A 91 3.07 9.38 15.83
N VAL A 92 2.75 9.79 14.61
CA VAL A 92 1.91 9.04 13.68
C VAL A 92 2.77 8.62 12.49
N SER A 93 2.88 7.31 12.25
CA SER A 93 3.67 6.75 11.16
C SER A 93 3.00 5.45 10.68
N ILE A 94 2.22 5.56 9.62
CA ILE A 94 1.48 4.44 9.02
C ILE A 94 2.06 4.16 7.65
N GLN A 95 2.24 2.88 7.35
CA GLN A 95 2.82 2.47 6.08
C GLN A 95 2.06 1.31 5.45
N CYS A 96 2.01 1.32 4.13
CA CYS A 96 1.55 0.18 3.34
C CYS A 96 2.56 -0.11 2.23
N THR A 97 2.84 -1.39 2.01
CA THR A 97 3.76 -1.84 0.95
C THR A 97 3.36 -3.23 0.42
N SER A 98 4.17 -3.82 -0.47
CA SER A 98 3.99 -5.22 -0.87
C SER A 98 4.33 -6.17 0.29
N ILE A 99 3.55 -7.23 0.43
CA ILE A 99 3.79 -8.29 1.43
C ILE A 99 5.19 -8.92 1.28
N ALA A 100 5.74 -8.93 0.06
CA ALA A 100 7.08 -9.42 -0.23
C ALA A 100 8.21 -8.57 0.40
N ASN A 101 7.89 -7.38 0.90
CA ASN A 101 8.85 -6.48 1.51
C ASN A 101 8.95 -6.61 3.04
N LEU A 102 8.18 -7.50 3.68
CA LEU A 102 8.13 -7.58 5.14
C LEU A 102 9.48 -7.93 5.78
N ASP A 103 10.26 -8.82 5.16
CA ASP A 103 11.60 -9.15 5.68
C ASP A 103 12.55 -7.95 5.61
N ARG A 104 12.44 -7.14 4.54
CA ARG A 104 13.17 -5.88 4.43
C ARG A 104 12.74 -4.87 5.50
N GLU A 105 11.43 -4.76 5.75
CA GLU A 105 10.91 -3.89 6.80
C GLU A 105 11.37 -4.35 8.19
N ALA A 106 11.41 -5.64 8.46
CA ALA A 106 12.00 -6.17 9.69
C ALA A 106 13.48 -5.75 9.87
N GLN A 107 14.27 -5.71 8.78
CA GLN A 107 15.64 -5.18 8.83
C GLN A 107 15.66 -3.68 9.14
N ASN A 108 14.74 -2.89 8.53
CA ASN A 108 14.61 -1.47 8.83
C ASN A 108 14.32 -1.25 10.32
N LEU A 109 13.33 -1.94 10.86
CA LEU A 109 12.93 -1.83 12.27
C LEU A 109 14.07 -2.19 13.22
N ARG A 110 14.83 -3.28 12.94
CA ARG A 110 16.00 -3.68 13.74
C ARG A 110 17.08 -2.60 13.75
N ALA A 111 17.37 -2.00 12.59
CA ALA A 111 18.36 -0.94 12.49
C ALA A 111 17.88 0.32 13.21
N GLU A 112 16.62 0.70 13.08
CA GLU A 112 16.03 1.88 13.71
C GLU A 112 15.88 1.73 15.23
N ALA A 113 15.79 0.50 15.75
CA ALA A 113 15.68 0.22 17.17
C ALA A 113 16.84 0.74 18.00
N VAL A 114 18.00 1.04 17.39
CA VAL A 114 19.14 1.66 18.08
C VAL A 114 18.85 3.11 18.50
N GLY A 115 17.76 3.74 18.00
CA GLY A 115 17.32 5.10 18.35
C GLY A 115 18.23 6.24 17.88
N ASP A 116 19.22 5.94 17.05
CA ASP A 116 20.17 6.89 16.46
C ASP A 116 20.18 6.75 14.95
N ARG A 117 19.82 7.81 14.21
CA ARG A 117 19.69 7.77 12.75
C ARG A 117 21.01 7.43 12.05
N LYS A 118 22.12 8.00 12.49
CA LYS A 118 23.43 7.75 11.86
C LYS A 118 23.88 6.30 12.06
N LYS A 119 23.66 5.75 13.27
CA LYS A 119 23.95 4.33 13.55
C LYS A 119 23.03 3.41 12.75
N SER A 120 21.74 3.71 12.66
CA SER A 120 20.78 2.96 11.84
C SER A 120 21.20 2.94 10.37
N GLU A 121 21.52 4.10 9.80
CA GLU A 121 22.01 4.20 8.43
C GLU A 121 23.33 3.43 8.21
N ALA A 122 24.26 3.50 9.16
CA ALA A 122 25.53 2.74 9.09
C ALA A 122 25.27 1.22 9.10
N MET A 123 24.32 0.73 9.91
CA MET A 123 23.93 -0.69 9.92
C MET A 123 23.34 -1.12 8.58
N LEU A 124 22.41 -0.34 8.02
CA LEU A 124 21.78 -0.65 6.73
C LEU A 124 22.82 -0.61 5.58
N ASN A 125 23.74 0.36 5.60
CA ASN A 125 24.83 0.45 4.62
C ASN A 125 25.82 -0.72 4.75
N ALA A 126 26.09 -1.20 5.96
CA ALA A 126 26.90 -2.41 6.15
C ALA A 126 26.23 -3.64 5.53
N MET A 127 24.92 -3.83 5.78
CA MET A 127 24.13 -4.91 5.17
C MET A 127 24.10 -4.80 3.63
N GLU A 128 24.04 -3.59 3.09
CA GLU A 128 24.14 -3.37 1.64
C GLU A 128 25.50 -3.81 1.10
N LYS A 129 26.59 -3.45 1.79
CA LYS A 129 27.96 -3.75 1.39
C LYS A 129 28.30 -5.23 1.47
N ASP A 130 27.82 -5.93 2.49
CA ASP A 130 28.06 -7.36 2.69
C ASP A 130 27.05 -8.27 1.98
N GLY A 131 26.04 -7.68 1.31
CA GLY A 131 25.03 -8.38 0.53
C GLY A 131 23.91 -9.04 1.35
N THR A 132 23.82 -8.77 2.67
CA THR A 132 22.77 -9.32 3.55
C THR A 132 21.50 -8.47 3.55
N ARG A 133 21.54 -7.29 2.92
CA ARG A 133 20.37 -6.43 2.79
C ARG A 133 19.30 -7.07 1.91
N VAL A 134 18.12 -7.35 2.46
CA VAL A 134 17.00 -7.90 1.68
C VAL A 134 16.62 -6.90 0.58
N LYS A 135 16.60 -7.35 -0.67
CA LYS A 135 16.15 -6.54 -1.80
C LYS A 135 14.65 -6.35 -1.75
N PRO A 136 14.15 -5.14 -2.03
CA PRO A 136 12.71 -4.94 -2.16
C PRO A 136 12.20 -5.60 -3.44
N GLU A 137 10.93 -5.91 -3.47
CA GLU A 137 10.27 -6.32 -4.70
C GLU A 137 10.29 -5.18 -5.72
N TYR A 138 10.81 -5.44 -6.93
CA TYR A 138 10.90 -4.44 -7.99
C TYR A 138 9.50 -3.90 -8.36
N GLY A 139 9.36 -2.56 -8.45
CA GLY A 139 8.09 -1.90 -8.75
C GLY A 139 7.10 -1.87 -7.59
N SER A 140 7.44 -2.44 -6.43
CA SER A 140 6.59 -2.32 -5.25
C SER A 140 6.57 -0.89 -4.73
N LEU A 141 5.44 -0.52 -4.11
CA LEU A 141 5.20 0.81 -3.58
C LEU A 141 5.28 0.80 -2.05
N TRP A 142 5.78 1.91 -1.47
CA TRP A 142 5.52 2.28 -0.09
C TRP A 142 4.64 3.54 -0.09
N HIS A 143 3.50 3.43 0.56
CA HIS A 143 2.62 4.54 0.87
C HIS A 143 2.83 4.91 2.33
N ILE A 144 3.22 6.15 2.60
CA ILE A 144 3.59 6.60 3.94
C ILE A 144 2.70 7.77 4.33
N LEU A 145 1.98 7.62 5.44
CA LEU A 145 1.25 8.68 6.11
C LEU A 145 1.95 8.96 7.43
N ALA A 146 2.38 10.20 7.65
CA ALA A 146 3.12 10.56 8.85
C ALA A 146 2.78 11.98 9.33
N GLY A 147 2.99 12.22 10.63
CA GLY A 147 2.77 13.54 11.23
C GLY A 147 2.95 13.56 12.75
N PRO A 148 2.90 14.77 13.35
CA PRO A 148 3.05 14.93 14.79
C PRO A 148 1.86 14.38 15.58
N ASP A 149 0.69 14.32 14.96
CA ASP A 149 -0.54 13.79 15.53
C ASP A 149 -1.49 13.33 14.41
N ARG A 150 -2.66 12.78 14.77
CA ARG A 150 -3.64 12.25 13.82
C ARG A 150 -4.25 13.31 12.91
N GLU A 151 -4.46 14.51 13.43
CA GLU A 151 -5.09 15.61 12.69
C GLU A 151 -4.15 16.21 11.64
N HIS A 152 -2.86 16.25 11.95
CA HIS A 152 -1.81 16.80 11.10
C HIS A 152 -1.03 15.74 10.29
N ALA A 153 -1.37 14.45 10.45
CA ALA A 153 -0.79 13.40 9.62
C ALA A 153 -1.26 13.55 8.17
N ARG A 154 -0.32 13.53 7.24
CA ARG A 154 -0.55 13.69 5.79
C ARG A 154 0.18 12.60 5.02
N PRO A 155 -0.24 12.31 3.78
CA PRO A 155 0.60 11.55 2.85
C PRO A 155 1.96 12.23 2.75
N HIS A 156 3.00 11.58 3.27
CA HIS A 156 4.34 12.17 3.33
C HIS A 156 5.04 12.06 1.98
N HIS A 157 5.09 10.85 1.46
CA HIS A 157 5.54 10.53 0.11
C HIS A 157 5.13 9.11 -0.25
N SER A 158 5.21 8.80 -1.53
CA SER A 158 5.19 7.42 -2.03
C SER A 158 6.54 7.10 -2.65
N THR A 159 7.01 5.88 -2.46
CA THR A 159 8.24 5.41 -3.10
C THR A 159 7.96 4.21 -3.99
N VAL A 160 8.67 4.12 -5.12
CA VAL A 160 8.66 2.96 -6.02
C VAL A 160 10.03 2.30 -5.95
N ALA A 161 10.09 1.05 -5.49
CA ALA A 161 11.34 0.30 -5.43
C ALA A 161 11.85 -0.05 -6.83
N VAL A 162 13.08 0.36 -7.12
CA VAL A 162 13.77 0.10 -8.39
C VAL A 162 15.23 -0.35 -8.12
N PRO A 163 15.43 -1.47 -7.38
CA PRO A 163 16.76 -1.90 -6.96
C PRO A 163 17.74 -1.96 -8.11
N GLY A 164 18.90 -1.32 -7.93
CA GLY A 164 19.97 -1.22 -8.93
C GLY A 164 19.78 -0.12 -9.97
N ALA A 165 18.64 0.57 -10.00
CA ALA A 165 18.42 1.67 -10.96
C ALA A 165 19.32 2.87 -10.67
N THR A 166 19.69 3.59 -11.73
CA THR A 166 20.55 4.78 -11.69
C THR A 166 19.84 5.98 -12.28
N THR A 167 20.39 7.18 -12.13
CA THR A 167 19.92 8.38 -12.83
C THR A 167 19.91 8.17 -14.34
N GLN A 168 20.93 7.50 -14.88
CA GLN A 168 21.01 7.20 -16.31
C GLN A 168 19.91 6.22 -16.77
N SER A 169 19.64 5.16 -16.01
CA SER A 169 18.63 4.16 -16.40
C SER A 169 17.20 4.65 -16.26
N THR A 170 16.95 5.62 -15.37
CA THR A 170 15.61 6.15 -15.11
C THR A 170 15.34 7.49 -15.80
N GLY A 171 16.37 8.24 -16.17
CA GLY A 171 16.24 9.63 -16.62
C GLY A 171 15.84 10.62 -15.52
N LEU A 172 15.76 10.16 -14.26
CA LEU A 172 15.36 10.99 -13.13
C LEU A 172 16.57 11.62 -12.44
N PRO A 173 16.45 12.85 -11.91
CA PRO A 173 17.50 13.46 -11.11
C PRO A 173 17.64 12.71 -9.77
N ASP A 174 18.83 12.78 -9.15
CA ASP A 174 19.09 12.32 -7.79
C ASP A 174 18.95 13.44 -6.73
N ASN A 175 18.47 14.59 -7.14
CA ASN A 175 18.33 15.78 -6.32
C ASN A 175 16.87 16.21 -6.22
N PRO A 176 16.27 16.19 -5.02
CA PRO A 176 14.86 16.58 -4.80
C PRO A 176 14.59 18.06 -5.15
N ARG A 177 15.62 18.92 -5.19
CA ARG A 177 15.48 20.34 -5.47
C ARG A 177 15.19 20.67 -6.94
N GLN A 178 15.27 19.69 -7.82
CA GLN A 178 14.94 19.87 -9.24
C GLN A 178 13.42 19.80 -9.52
N GLY A 179 12.63 19.49 -8.49
CA GLY A 179 11.17 19.34 -8.58
C GLY A 179 10.75 18.00 -9.18
N GLY A 180 9.49 17.63 -8.94
CA GLY A 180 8.93 16.37 -9.43
C GLY A 180 9.47 15.12 -8.75
N ALA A 181 9.40 13.98 -9.45
CA ALA A 181 9.95 12.72 -8.98
C ALA A 181 11.48 12.70 -9.13
N TRP A 182 12.17 12.02 -8.23
CA TRP A 182 13.61 11.88 -8.21
C TRP A 182 14.02 10.49 -7.72
N ILE A 183 15.25 10.04 -8.04
CA ILE A 183 15.77 8.74 -7.57
C ILE A 183 16.64 8.92 -6.33
N MET A 184 16.36 8.15 -5.30
CA MET A 184 17.16 8.09 -4.09
C MET A 184 17.99 6.81 -4.06
N ASN A 185 19.20 6.87 -3.51
CA ASN A 185 20.14 5.74 -3.39
C ASN A 185 20.43 5.04 -4.73
N ALA A 186 20.56 5.82 -5.81
CA ALA A 186 20.82 5.33 -7.14
C ALA A 186 22.01 4.33 -7.18
N GLY A 187 21.87 3.23 -7.92
CA GLY A 187 22.89 2.20 -8.09
C GLY A 187 22.95 1.14 -6.97
N THR A 188 22.16 1.28 -5.91
CA THR A 188 22.13 0.32 -4.79
C THR A 188 20.90 -0.59 -4.82
N THR A 189 20.86 -1.64 -3.98
CA THR A 189 19.62 -2.44 -3.81
C THR A 189 18.50 -1.63 -3.16
N THR A 190 18.83 -0.49 -2.57
CA THR A 190 17.89 0.44 -1.92
C THR A 190 17.38 1.53 -2.89
N ALA A 191 17.81 1.52 -4.16
CA ALA A 191 17.37 2.51 -5.12
C ALA A 191 15.84 2.54 -5.24
N HIS A 192 15.26 3.74 -5.15
CA HIS A 192 13.82 3.94 -5.27
C HIS A 192 13.50 5.32 -5.84
N ILE A 193 12.40 5.39 -6.56
CA ILE A 193 11.85 6.66 -7.04
C ILE A 193 11.01 7.26 -5.91
N MET A 194 11.30 8.51 -5.59
CA MET A 194 10.57 9.33 -4.64
C MET A 194 9.50 10.12 -5.37
N ILE A 195 8.26 9.99 -4.93
CA ILE A 195 7.11 10.78 -5.39
C ILE A 195 6.67 11.63 -4.20
N PRO A 196 6.89 12.96 -4.22
CA PRO A 196 6.49 13.84 -3.13
C PRO A 196 5.01 13.70 -2.81
N GLY A 197 4.66 13.76 -1.52
CA GLY A 197 3.27 13.88 -1.06
C GLY A 197 2.67 15.23 -1.44
N GLN A 198 1.34 15.29 -1.54
CA GLN A 198 0.58 16.52 -1.76
C GLN A 198 -0.17 16.92 -0.49
#